data_70556c7e69e592fcdc6d462e7e80d240
#
_entry.id   70556c7e69e592fcdc6d462e7e80d240
#
_cell.length_a   1.000
_cell.length_b   1.000
_cell.length_c   1.000
_cell.angle_alpha   90.00
_cell.angle_beta   90.00
_cell.angle_gamma   90.00
#
_symmetry.space_group_name_H-M   'P 1'
#
loop_
_entity.id
_entity.type
_entity.pdbx_description
1 polymer ?
#
loop_
_entity_poly.entity_id
_entity_poly.type
_entity_poly.pdbx_seq_one_letter_code
_entity_poly.pdbx_strand_id
1 'polypeptide(L)' 'MDYLRLFVARHGETDWNAQARAQGISDIDLNEKGKGQAAKLVDRYQFYKFDGIYCSGLKRTQQSVEGLKLKRL' A
#
# COMPACT_ATOMS: atom_id res chain seq x y z
N MET A 1 -28.88 -6.64 7.69
CA MET A 1 -27.78 -7.64 7.76
C MET A 1 -26.45 -6.92 7.74
N ASP A 2 -25.63 -7.22 8.73
CA ASP A 2 -24.32 -6.60 8.84
C ASP A 2 -23.28 -7.47 8.13
N TYR A 3 -22.34 -6.81 7.46
CA TYR A 3 -21.25 -7.52 6.81
C TYR A 3 -20.00 -6.64 6.82
N LEU A 4 -18.86 -7.31 6.76
CA LEU A 4 -17.56 -6.67 6.65
C LEU A 4 -17.06 -6.85 5.22
N ARG A 5 -16.66 -5.76 4.58
CA ARG A 5 -16.04 -5.81 3.26
C ARG A 5 -14.56 -5.46 3.41
N LEU A 6 -13.69 -6.36 3.00
CA LEU A 6 -12.26 -6.16 3.04
C LEU A 6 -11.71 -5.97 1.64
N PHE A 7 -10.88 -4.94 1.49
CA PHE A 7 -10.07 -4.74 0.30
C PHE A 7 -8.63 -5.05 0.70
N VAL A 8 -8.04 -6.05 0.06
CA VAL A 8 -6.68 -6.46 0.37
C VAL A 8 -5.79 -6.10 -0.80
N ALA A 9 -4.73 -5.35 -0.54
CA ALA A 9 -3.78 -4.95 -1.56
C ALA A 9 -2.37 -5.28 -1.10
N ARG A 10 -1.54 -5.69 -2.06
CA ARG A 10 -0.13 -5.92 -1.83
C ARG A 10 0.63 -4.60 -1.90
N HIS A 11 1.73 -4.46 -1.16
CA HIS A 11 2.58 -3.27 -1.26
C HIS A 11 3.20 -3.18 -2.66
N GLY A 12 3.65 -1.98 -3.03
CA GLY A 12 4.35 -1.75 -4.29
C GLY A 12 5.71 -2.43 -4.33
N GLU A 13 6.31 -2.45 -5.52
CA GLU A 13 7.59 -3.10 -5.72
C GLU A 13 8.72 -2.35 -5.01
N THR A 14 9.65 -3.12 -4.45
CA THR A 14 10.92 -2.63 -3.94
C THR A 14 12.06 -3.21 -4.78
N ASP A 15 13.26 -2.68 -4.64
CA ASP A 15 14.42 -3.26 -5.34
C ASP A 15 14.66 -4.71 -4.91
N TRP A 16 14.38 -5.04 -3.65
CA TRP A 16 14.53 -6.42 -3.18
C TRP A 16 13.52 -7.36 -3.84
N ASN A 17 12.29 -6.90 -4.13
CA ASN A 17 11.34 -7.69 -4.93
C ASN A 17 11.90 -7.93 -6.33
N ALA A 18 12.40 -6.89 -6.98
CA ALA A 18 12.97 -7.00 -8.32
C ALA A 18 14.15 -7.96 -8.37
N GLN A 19 14.90 -8.08 -7.28
CA GLN A 19 16.04 -8.97 -7.14
C GLN A 19 15.67 -10.34 -6.58
N ALA A 20 14.40 -10.59 -6.34
CA ALA A 20 13.87 -11.82 -5.71
C ALA A 20 14.48 -12.07 -4.33
N ARG A 21 14.79 -11.01 -3.58
CA ARG A 21 15.34 -11.10 -2.23
C ARG A 21 14.22 -11.12 -1.19
N ALA A 22 14.34 -11.98 -0.20
CA ALA A 22 13.42 -12.00 0.93
C ALA A 22 13.59 -10.75 1.77
N GLN A 23 12.49 -10.05 2.05
CA GLN A 23 12.53 -8.79 2.79
C GLN A 23 12.25 -8.96 4.28
N GLY A 24 11.30 -9.82 4.63
CA GLY A 24 10.94 -10.05 6.02
C GLY A 24 10.68 -8.72 6.75
N ILE A 25 11.40 -8.49 7.83
CA ILE A 25 11.32 -7.27 8.64
C ILE A 25 12.21 -6.14 8.15
N SER A 26 13.00 -6.35 7.08
CA SER A 26 13.82 -5.29 6.52
C SER A 26 12.96 -4.16 6.00
N ASP A 27 13.33 -2.93 6.31
CA ASP A 27 12.50 -1.76 6.02
C ASP A 27 12.95 -1.06 4.74
N ILE A 28 12.61 -1.67 3.62
CA ILE A 28 13.04 -1.24 2.28
C ILE A 28 11.96 -0.33 1.67
N ASP A 29 12.39 0.80 1.11
CA ASP A 29 11.51 1.73 0.41
C ASP A 29 11.00 1.15 -0.90
N LEU A 30 9.87 1.68 -1.38
CA LEU A 30 9.41 1.38 -2.74
C LEU A 30 10.42 1.90 -3.75
N ASN A 31 10.61 1.14 -4.85
CA ASN A 31 11.36 1.65 -5.99
C ASN A 31 10.44 2.50 -6.88
N GLU A 32 10.95 2.99 -8.00
CA GLU A 32 10.14 3.85 -8.90
C GLU A 32 8.92 3.14 -9.45
N LYS A 33 9.04 1.87 -9.79
CA LYS A 33 7.90 1.05 -10.23
C LYS A 33 6.87 0.91 -9.12
N GLY A 34 7.33 0.65 -7.90
CA GLY A 34 6.46 0.53 -6.73
C GLY A 34 5.71 1.81 -6.42
N LYS A 35 6.36 2.96 -6.57
CA LYS A 35 5.72 4.27 -6.40
C LYS A 35 4.61 4.47 -7.43
N GLY A 36 4.85 4.06 -8.68
CA GLY A 36 3.85 4.11 -9.74
C GLY A 36 2.66 3.19 -9.44
N GLN A 37 2.93 2.01 -8.91
CA GLN A 37 1.89 1.08 -8.49
C GLN A 37 1.05 1.66 -7.34
N ALA A 38 1.69 2.31 -6.37
CA ALA A 38 1.01 2.98 -5.27
C ALA A 38 0.12 4.11 -5.77
N ALA A 39 0.60 4.88 -6.74
CA ALA A 39 -0.19 5.96 -7.34
C ALA A 39 -1.45 5.42 -8.03
N LYS A 40 -1.35 4.29 -8.73
CA LYS A 40 -2.50 3.64 -9.35
C LYS A 40 -3.50 3.13 -8.32
N LEU A 41 -3.02 2.62 -7.20
CA LEU A 41 -3.87 2.17 -6.11
C LEU A 41 -4.67 3.35 -5.53
N VAL A 42 -4.02 4.47 -5.29
CA VAL A 42 -4.67 5.68 -4.80
C VAL A 42 -5.72 6.16 -5.82
N ASP A 43 -5.37 6.23 -7.09
CA ASP A 43 -6.28 6.64 -8.16
C ASP A 43 -7.55 5.79 -8.17
N ARG A 44 -7.38 4.48 -8.05
CA ARG A 44 -8.48 3.53 -8.12
C ARG A 44 -9.44 3.66 -6.93
N TYR A 45 -8.92 3.94 -5.74
CA TYR A 45 -9.72 3.89 -4.51
C TYR A 45 -9.89 5.23 -3.83
N GLN A 46 -9.48 6.33 -4.42
CA GLN A 46 -9.49 7.65 -3.77
C GLN A 46 -10.89 8.13 -3.37
N PHE A 47 -11.93 7.66 -4.03
CA PHE A 47 -13.31 8.06 -3.74
C PHE A 47 -14.07 7.06 -2.86
N TYR A 48 -13.44 5.95 -2.50
CA TYR A 48 -14.05 5.01 -1.57
C TYR A 48 -14.04 5.58 -0.16
N LYS A 49 -15.13 5.35 0.55
CA LYS A 49 -15.23 5.71 1.96
C LYS A 49 -14.88 4.48 2.80
N PHE A 50 -13.64 4.40 3.21
CA PHE A 50 -13.19 3.32 4.07
C PHE A 50 -13.42 3.69 5.54
N ASP A 51 -13.95 2.76 6.33
CA ASP A 51 -14.08 2.95 7.77
C ASP A 51 -12.72 2.88 8.45
N GLY A 52 -11.79 2.14 7.89
CA GLY A 52 -10.43 2.08 8.37
C GLY A 52 -9.47 1.63 7.28
N ILE A 53 -8.24 2.08 7.36
CA ILE A 53 -7.15 1.66 6.48
C ILE A 53 -6.02 1.18 7.38
N TYR A 54 -5.65 -0.08 7.21
CA TYR A 54 -4.66 -0.74 8.05
C TYR A 54 -3.48 -1.19 7.20
N CYS A 55 -2.29 -0.96 7.70
CA CYS A 55 -1.06 -1.43 7.06
C CYS A 55 -0.03 -1.75 8.13
N SER A 56 1.03 -2.46 7.75
CA SER A 56 2.14 -2.70 8.66
C SER A 56 2.95 -1.42 8.85
N GLY A 57 3.83 -1.42 9.85
CA GLY A 57 4.72 -0.28 10.10
C GLY A 57 5.89 -0.17 9.13
N LEU A 58 6.02 -1.09 8.16
CA LEU A 58 7.11 -1.06 7.20
C LEU A 58 6.90 0.03 6.16
N LYS A 59 7.98 0.67 5.73
CA LYS A 59 7.91 1.80 4.78
C LYS A 59 7.19 1.42 3.49
N ARG A 60 7.50 0.25 2.91
CA ARG A 60 6.88 -0.17 1.65
C ARG A 60 5.36 -0.27 1.73
N THR A 61 4.82 -0.67 2.87
CA THR A 61 3.37 -0.77 3.05
C THR A 61 2.75 0.59 3.33
N GLN A 62 3.37 1.41 4.17
CA GLN A 62 2.89 2.76 4.45
C GLN A 62 2.92 3.63 3.19
N GLN A 63 4.00 3.58 2.43
CA GLN A 63 4.13 4.33 1.18
C GLN A 63 3.09 3.92 0.15
N SER A 64 2.72 2.63 0.14
CA SER A 64 1.73 2.13 -0.81
C SER A 64 0.33 2.69 -0.59
N VAL A 65 -0.03 3.09 0.63
CA VAL A 65 -1.38 3.57 0.96
C VAL A 65 -1.42 5.01 1.47
N GLU A 66 -0.28 5.69 1.50
CA GLU A 66 -0.18 7.03 2.08
C GLU A 66 -1.15 8.02 1.45
N GLY A 67 -1.29 7.99 0.14
CA GLY A 67 -2.21 8.87 -0.57
C GLY A 67 -3.66 8.66 -0.17
N LEU A 68 -4.05 7.42 0.10
CA LEU A 68 -5.41 7.10 0.57
C LEU A 68 -5.63 7.62 1.98
N LYS A 69 -4.64 7.51 2.86
CA LYS A 69 -4.74 8.05 4.22
C LYS A 69 -4.92 9.55 4.21
N LEU A 70 -4.17 10.25 3.37
CA LEU A 70 -4.29 11.71 3.24
C LEU A 70 -5.67 12.12 2.73
N LYS A 71 -6.24 11.35 1.81
CA LYS A 71 -7.59 11.63 1.30
C LYS A 71 -8.66 11.45 2.34
N ARG A 72 -8.45 10.58 3.31
CA ARG A 72 -9.45 10.34 4.35
C ARG A 72 -9.47 11.45 5.41
N LEU A 73 -8.33 12.08 5.62
CA LEU A 73 -8.23 13.17 6.59
C LEU A 73 -8.86 14.46 6.04
#